data_9e57ee0c1d2d75d5dde71a53e39d7183
#
_entry.id   9e57ee0c1d2d75d5dde71a53e39d7183
#
_cell.length_a   1.000
_cell.length_b   1.000
_cell.length_c   1.000
_cell.angle_alpha   90.00
_cell.angle_beta   90.00
_cell.angle_gamma   90.00
#
_symmetry.space_group_name_H-M   'P 1'
#
loop_
_entity.id
_entity.type
_entity.pdbx_description
1 polymer ?
#
loop_
_entity_poly.entity_id
_entity_poly.type
_entity_poly.pdbx_seq_one_letter_code
_entity_poly.pdbx_strand_id
1 'polypeptide(L)'
;MEARAALHYCSRHHGIGRGLSGIPGVDNNLQGWNVIQPVLDFSGYIKFFIGLFALINPVGILPIFISMTNYQGAEGRSKTNLTANVSVVIILWGALFFGDMILRLFGISIDSFRIAGGILIVTIAMSMISGKLGEDKQNKQEKTETANRESIGVVPLALPLMAGPGAISSTIVWSSRYHGWQNLLGLSVAIAFFAFCCWLLFRAAPALVRLLGQTGINVVTRIMGLLLMSLGIEFIVTGIRTLFPGLL
;
A
#
# COMPACT_ATOMS: atom_id res chain seq x y z
N MET A 1 12.82 38.25 -25.27
CA MET A 1 11.80 37.51 -24.46
C MET A 1 11.43 36.16 -25.10
N GLU A 2 11.58 35.99 -26.39
CA GLU A 2 11.20 34.77 -27.15
C GLU A 2 12.17 33.57 -26.95
N ALA A 3 13.45 33.78 -26.65
CA ALA A 3 14.41 32.71 -26.48
C ALA A 3 14.17 31.84 -25.23
N ARG A 4 13.48 32.35 -24.20
CA ARG A 4 13.14 31.57 -23.00
C ARG A 4 11.98 30.61 -23.20
N ALA A 5 11.04 30.94 -24.10
CA ALA A 5 9.90 30.06 -24.39
C ALA A 5 10.31 28.84 -25.23
N ALA A 6 11.27 29.00 -26.14
CA ALA A 6 11.76 27.92 -27.00
C ALA A 6 12.56 26.86 -26.20
N LEU A 7 13.31 27.29 -25.17
CA LEU A 7 14.07 26.38 -24.28
C LEU A 7 13.14 25.53 -23.38
N HIS A 8 12.00 26.06 -22.98
CA HIS A 8 11.00 25.28 -22.20
C HIS A 8 10.24 24.25 -23.03
N TYR A 9 10.11 24.49 -24.34
CA TYR A 9 9.43 23.54 -25.24
C TYR A 9 10.32 22.36 -25.63
N CYS A 10 11.61 22.61 -25.82
CA CYS A 10 12.58 21.60 -26.24
C CYS A 10 12.96 20.62 -25.11
N SER A 11 12.91 21.06 -23.84
CA SER A 11 13.21 20.22 -22.65
C SER A 11 12.13 19.16 -22.39
N ARG A 12 10.95 19.29 -22.97
CA ARG A 12 9.79 18.42 -22.65
C ARG A 12 9.63 17.23 -23.59
N HIS A 13 10.28 17.20 -24.74
CA HIS A 13 9.96 16.20 -25.78
C HIS A 13 11.08 15.35 -26.34
N HIS A 14 12.35 15.63 -26.07
CA HIS A 14 13.45 14.75 -26.56
C HIS A 14 14.57 14.64 -25.53
N GLY A 15 14.86 13.40 -25.12
CA GLY A 15 16.01 13.01 -24.32
C GLY A 15 17.32 13.22 -25.08
N ILE A 16 17.81 14.47 -25.20
CA ILE A 16 19.11 14.82 -25.78
C ILE A 16 20.03 15.27 -24.65
N GLY A 17 20.54 14.27 -23.94
CA GLY A 17 21.59 14.45 -22.91
C GLY A 17 23.02 14.20 -23.40
N ARG A 18 23.27 14.07 -24.71
CA ARG A 18 24.63 13.86 -25.26
C ARG A 18 24.80 14.69 -26.54
N GLY A 19 25.29 15.92 -26.42
CA GLY A 19 25.59 16.67 -27.62
C GLY A 19 25.99 18.15 -27.46
N LEU A 20 26.08 18.67 -26.23
CA LEU A 20 26.40 20.09 -26.05
C LEU A 20 27.81 20.37 -25.44
N SER A 21 28.73 19.41 -25.45
CA SER A 21 30.09 19.56 -24.92
C SER A 21 31.06 20.22 -25.91
N GLY A 22 30.60 21.07 -26.80
CA GLY A 22 31.47 21.70 -27.81
C GLY A 22 31.15 23.13 -28.18
N ILE A 23 30.22 23.81 -27.51
CA ILE A 23 29.88 25.20 -27.83
C ILE A 23 30.65 26.16 -26.91
N PRO A 24 31.57 27.01 -27.42
CA PRO A 24 32.28 27.98 -26.60
C PRO A 24 31.28 29.03 -26.06
N GLY A 25 31.20 29.16 -24.73
CA GLY A 25 30.35 30.15 -24.08
C GLY A 25 29.14 29.61 -23.35
N VAL A 26 28.94 28.29 -23.30
CA VAL A 26 27.97 27.67 -22.43
C VAL A 26 28.67 27.33 -21.13
N ASP A 27 28.47 28.14 -20.11
CA ASP A 27 28.96 27.90 -18.76
C ASP A 27 28.51 26.52 -18.25
N ASN A 28 29.48 25.68 -17.87
CA ASN A 28 29.26 24.35 -17.26
C ASN A 28 28.52 24.39 -15.91
N ASN A 29 27.96 25.55 -15.53
CA ASN A 29 27.15 25.74 -14.31
C ASN A 29 25.72 25.19 -14.42
N LEU A 30 25.31 24.65 -15.61
CA LEU A 30 23.98 23.97 -15.70
C LEU A 30 23.95 22.58 -15.09
N GLN A 31 25.12 22.05 -14.64
CA GLN A 31 25.16 20.80 -13.85
C GLN A 31 24.83 21.01 -12.36
N GLY A 32 24.63 22.25 -11.91
CA GLY A 32 24.27 22.60 -10.53
C GLY A 32 22.78 22.56 -10.19
N TRP A 33 21.90 22.27 -11.14
CA TRP A 33 20.52 21.93 -10.84
C TRP A 33 20.41 20.44 -10.50
N ASN A 34 21.19 19.98 -9.53
CA ASN A 34 20.73 18.89 -8.69
C ASN A 34 19.40 19.37 -8.14
N VAL A 35 18.30 18.91 -8.74
CA VAL A 35 17.01 18.90 -8.08
C VAL A 35 17.31 18.33 -6.71
N ILE A 36 17.32 19.20 -5.69
CA ILE A 36 17.38 18.78 -4.30
C ILE A 36 16.20 17.84 -4.17
N GLN A 37 16.45 16.54 -4.30
CA GLN A 37 15.47 15.52 -3.99
C GLN A 37 15.11 15.85 -2.54
N PRO A 38 13.86 16.24 -2.25
CA PRO A 38 13.54 16.55 -0.88
C PRO A 38 13.95 15.33 -0.06
N VAL A 39 14.79 15.53 0.95
CA VAL A 39 15.34 14.48 1.81
C VAL A 39 14.21 13.58 2.37
N LEU A 40 12.98 14.08 2.35
CA LEU A 40 11.75 13.43 2.73
C LEU A 40 10.72 13.62 1.61
N ASP A 41 10.35 12.55 0.91
CA ASP A 41 9.27 12.57 -0.09
C ASP A 41 7.90 12.44 0.60
N PHE A 42 7.41 13.55 1.15
CA PHE A 42 6.10 13.62 1.78
C PHE A 42 4.98 13.14 0.86
N SER A 43 5.06 13.45 -0.43
CA SER A 43 4.07 13.02 -1.42
C SER A 43 4.04 11.50 -1.56
N GLY A 44 5.21 10.86 -1.57
CA GLY A 44 5.34 9.41 -1.61
C GLY A 44 4.75 8.75 -0.36
N TYR A 45 5.04 9.28 0.83
CA TYR A 45 4.50 8.70 2.08
C TYR A 45 2.97 8.81 2.15
N ILE A 46 2.39 9.92 1.69
CA ILE A 46 0.93 10.09 1.61
C ILE A 46 0.33 9.09 0.62
N LYS A 47 0.92 8.92 -0.56
CA LYS A 47 0.47 7.94 -1.56
C LYS A 47 0.54 6.52 -1.01
N PHE A 48 1.61 6.18 -0.32
CA PHE A 48 1.77 4.89 0.34
C PHE A 48 0.68 4.67 1.41
N PHE A 49 0.45 5.65 2.28
CA PHE A 49 -0.60 5.61 3.29
C PHE A 49 -1.99 5.41 2.68
N ILE A 50 -2.35 6.19 1.65
CA ILE A 50 -3.62 6.06 0.95
C ILE A 50 -3.74 4.68 0.28
N GLY A 51 -2.66 4.21 -0.34
CA GLY A 51 -2.60 2.88 -0.94
C GLY A 51 -2.84 1.77 0.08
N LEU A 52 -2.20 1.82 1.25
CA LEU A 52 -2.44 0.89 2.35
C LEU A 52 -3.89 0.97 2.85
N PHE A 53 -4.42 2.19 3.00
CA PHE A 53 -5.78 2.39 3.47
C PHE A 53 -6.81 1.80 2.49
N ALA A 54 -6.61 2.01 1.20
CA ALA A 54 -7.46 1.42 0.17
C ALA A 54 -7.35 -0.13 0.14
N LEU A 55 -6.11 -0.65 0.22
CA LEU A 55 -5.81 -2.07 0.09
C LEU A 55 -6.29 -2.90 1.28
N ILE A 56 -6.07 -2.41 2.48
CA ILE A 56 -6.53 -3.06 3.72
C ILE A 56 -8.03 -2.83 3.92
N ASN A 57 -8.53 -1.66 3.48
CA ASN A 57 -9.93 -1.25 3.57
C ASN A 57 -10.51 -1.46 4.98
N PRO A 58 -10.02 -0.72 5.98
CA PRO A 58 -10.46 -0.93 7.36
C PRO A 58 -11.95 -0.68 7.55
N VAL A 59 -12.58 0.18 6.74
CA VAL A 59 -14.03 0.43 6.79
C VAL A 59 -14.82 -0.80 6.38
N GLY A 60 -14.39 -1.50 5.31
CA GLY A 60 -15.00 -2.75 4.87
C GLY A 60 -14.82 -3.91 5.86
N ILE A 61 -13.82 -3.84 6.73
CA ILE A 61 -13.56 -4.84 7.78
C ILE A 61 -14.41 -4.59 9.03
N LEU A 62 -14.97 -3.38 9.25
CA LEU A 62 -15.74 -3.05 10.45
C LEU A 62 -16.85 -4.07 10.80
N PRO A 63 -17.71 -4.52 9.87
CA PRO A 63 -18.73 -5.52 10.18
C PRO A 63 -18.13 -6.85 10.61
N ILE A 64 -17.02 -7.26 9.98
CA ILE A 64 -16.30 -8.50 10.30
C ILE A 64 -15.72 -8.39 11.71
N PHE A 65 -15.06 -7.27 12.03
CA PHE A 65 -14.51 -7.00 13.36
C PHE A 65 -15.60 -7.08 14.44
N ILE A 66 -16.76 -6.44 14.23
CA ILE A 66 -17.87 -6.49 15.18
C ILE A 66 -18.39 -7.91 15.34
N SER A 67 -18.61 -8.65 14.23
CA SER A 67 -19.08 -10.02 14.26
C SER A 67 -18.14 -10.93 15.07
N MET A 68 -16.83 -10.79 14.87
CA MET A 68 -15.81 -11.59 15.55
C MET A 68 -15.62 -11.23 17.02
N THR A 69 -15.96 -10.02 17.42
CA THR A 69 -15.81 -9.54 18.81
C THR A 69 -17.14 -9.39 19.54
N ASN A 70 -18.24 -9.88 18.97
CA ASN A 70 -19.60 -9.70 19.52
C ASN A 70 -19.80 -10.35 20.90
N TYR A 71 -19.12 -11.48 21.13
CA TYR A 71 -19.17 -12.19 22.42
C TYR A 71 -18.20 -11.61 23.46
N GLN A 72 -17.33 -10.67 23.09
CA GLN A 72 -16.37 -10.03 23.98
C GLN A 72 -16.97 -8.79 24.64
N GLY A 73 -16.71 -8.61 25.94
CA GLY A 73 -16.97 -7.36 26.64
C GLY A 73 -16.13 -6.21 26.07
N ALA A 74 -16.40 -4.98 26.51
CA ALA A 74 -15.72 -3.77 26.01
C ALA A 74 -14.19 -3.85 26.19
N GLU A 75 -13.72 -4.39 27.28
CA GLU A 75 -12.27 -4.55 27.56
C GLU A 75 -11.63 -5.58 26.62
N GLY A 76 -12.24 -6.77 26.46
CA GLY A 76 -11.77 -7.80 25.55
C GLY A 76 -11.71 -7.31 24.11
N ARG A 77 -12.74 -6.59 23.65
CA ARG A 77 -12.76 -5.96 22.30
C ARG A 77 -11.63 -4.93 22.13
N SER A 78 -11.37 -4.12 23.15
CA SER A 78 -10.27 -3.15 23.11
C SER A 78 -8.90 -3.84 23.03
N LYS A 79 -8.71 -4.92 23.78
CA LYS A 79 -7.49 -5.73 23.74
C LYS A 79 -7.29 -6.39 22.37
N THR A 80 -8.35 -6.99 21.81
CA THR A 80 -8.34 -7.57 20.46
C THR A 80 -7.99 -6.54 19.41
N ASN A 81 -8.58 -5.34 19.46
CA ASN A 81 -8.28 -4.23 18.56
C ASN A 81 -6.80 -3.83 18.62
N LEU A 82 -6.27 -3.64 19.84
CA LEU A 82 -4.87 -3.27 20.01
C LEU A 82 -3.93 -4.36 19.48
N THR A 83 -4.17 -5.61 19.84
CA THR A 83 -3.36 -6.76 19.40
C THR A 83 -3.36 -6.88 17.88
N ALA A 84 -4.51 -6.72 17.22
CA ALA A 84 -4.60 -6.76 15.77
C ALA A 84 -3.75 -5.68 15.10
N ASN A 85 -3.89 -4.43 15.54
CA ASN A 85 -3.15 -3.32 14.95
C ASN A 85 -1.65 -3.39 15.21
N VAL A 86 -1.22 -3.79 16.40
CA VAL A 86 0.20 -4.03 16.71
C VAL A 86 0.77 -5.14 15.82
N SER A 87 0.03 -6.24 15.65
CA SER A 87 0.46 -7.33 14.75
C SER A 87 0.60 -6.86 13.30
N VAL A 88 -0.32 -6.04 12.80
CA VAL A 88 -0.21 -5.44 11.46
C VAL A 88 1.06 -4.62 11.32
N VAL A 89 1.39 -3.78 12.31
CA VAL A 89 2.64 -2.99 12.31
C VAL A 89 3.86 -3.91 12.24
N ILE A 90 3.91 -4.94 13.08
CA ILE A 90 5.04 -5.88 13.12
C ILE A 90 5.20 -6.59 11.77
N ILE A 91 4.10 -7.07 11.18
CA ILE A 91 4.12 -7.77 9.89
C ILE A 91 4.57 -6.85 8.77
N LEU A 92 4.01 -5.64 8.68
CA LEU A 92 4.36 -4.68 7.64
C LEU A 92 5.78 -4.13 7.81
N TRP A 93 6.27 -3.95 9.04
CA TRP A 93 7.67 -3.62 9.29
C TRP A 93 8.59 -4.78 8.91
N GLY A 94 8.22 -6.01 9.21
CA GLY A 94 8.93 -7.19 8.71
C GLY A 94 9.04 -7.20 7.19
N ALA A 95 7.95 -6.93 6.49
CA ALA A 95 7.94 -6.80 5.03
C ALA A 95 8.78 -5.62 4.53
N LEU A 96 8.73 -4.47 5.22
CA LEU A 96 9.46 -3.26 4.87
C LEU A 96 10.99 -3.45 4.95
N PHE A 97 11.45 -4.05 6.04
CA PHE A 97 12.90 -4.17 6.31
C PHE A 97 13.53 -5.42 5.71
N PHE A 98 12.80 -6.52 5.67
CA PHE A 98 13.34 -7.82 5.24
C PHE A 98 12.82 -8.27 3.88
N GLY A 99 11.81 -7.61 3.31
CA GLY A 99 11.17 -8.06 2.08
C GLY A 99 12.12 -8.11 0.89
N ASP A 100 12.92 -7.08 0.68
CA ASP A 100 13.91 -7.04 -0.42
C ASP A 100 14.99 -8.12 -0.24
N MET A 101 15.45 -8.34 0.98
CA MET A 101 16.41 -9.41 1.30
C MET A 101 15.82 -10.79 0.99
N ILE A 102 14.57 -11.03 1.34
CA ILE A 102 13.87 -12.29 1.05
C ILE A 102 13.78 -12.50 -0.46
N LEU A 103 13.35 -11.48 -1.22
CA LEU A 103 13.25 -11.59 -2.67
C LEU A 103 14.60 -11.94 -3.32
N ARG A 104 15.69 -11.32 -2.88
CA ARG A 104 17.05 -11.61 -3.35
C ARG A 104 17.47 -13.04 -3.03
N LEU A 105 17.13 -13.54 -1.83
CA LEU A 105 17.43 -14.92 -1.43
C LEU A 105 16.77 -15.94 -2.36
N PHE A 106 15.55 -15.66 -2.81
CA PHE A 106 14.81 -16.51 -3.77
C PHE A 106 15.17 -16.21 -5.24
N GLY A 107 16.05 -15.25 -5.52
CA GLY A 107 16.39 -14.85 -6.89
C GLY A 107 15.24 -14.18 -7.66
N ILE A 108 14.25 -13.63 -6.94
CA ILE A 108 13.07 -12.97 -7.52
C ILE A 108 13.39 -11.49 -7.74
N SER A 109 13.19 -11.00 -8.97
CA SER A 109 13.31 -9.57 -9.26
C SER A 109 12.16 -8.79 -8.65
N ILE A 110 12.43 -7.55 -8.19
CA ILE A 110 11.41 -6.65 -7.64
C ILE A 110 10.31 -6.36 -8.66
N ASP A 111 10.66 -6.27 -9.94
CA ASP A 111 9.69 -5.97 -10.98
C ASP A 111 8.77 -7.16 -11.28
N SER A 112 9.28 -8.39 -11.26
CA SER A 112 8.45 -9.60 -11.32
C SER A 112 7.53 -9.69 -10.10
N PHE A 113 8.04 -9.39 -8.92
CA PHE A 113 7.25 -9.37 -7.68
C PHE A 113 6.19 -8.26 -7.68
N ARG A 114 6.49 -7.11 -8.29
CA ARG A 114 5.55 -6.00 -8.51
C ARG A 114 4.38 -6.42 -9.40
N ILE A 115 4.65 -7.14 -10.50
CA ILE A 115 3.60 -7.68 -11.38
C ILE A 115 2.72 -8.66 -10.61
N ALA A 116 3.31 -9.62 -9.89
CA ALA A 116 2.58 -10.59 -9.08
C ALA A 116 1.72 -9.90 -8.01
N GLY A 117 2.28 -8.92 -7.31
CA GLY A 117 1.56 -8.07 -6.35
C GLY A 117 0.42 -7.29 -7.00
N GLY A 118 0.63 -6.75 -8.19
CA GLY A 118 -0.42 -6.07 -8.97
C GLY A 118 -1.59 -7.00 -9.32
N ILE A 119 -1.31 -8.23 -9.73
CA ILE A 119 -2.34 -9.25 -10.00
C ILE A 119 -3.13 -9.57 -8.73
N LEU A 120 -2.48 -9.74 -7.59
CA LEU A 120 -3.14 -9.94 -6.31
C LEU A 120 -4.04 -8.77 -5.93
N ILE A 121 -3.55 -7.53 -6.08
CA ILE A 121 -4.32 -6.32 -5.81
C ILE A 121 -5.56 -6.26 -6.71
N VAL A 122 -5.43 -6.54 -8.01
CA VAL A 122 -6.57 -6.60 -8.95
C VAL A 122 -7.58 -7.66 -8.52
N THR A 123 -7.15 -8.83 -8.11
CA THR A 123 -8.02 -9.91 -7.62
C THR A 123 -8.83 -9.47 -6.38
N ILE A 124 -8.14 -8.84 -5.40
CA ILE A 124 -8.79 -8.28 -4.21
C ILE A 124 -9.80 -7.19 -4.60
N ALA A 125 -9.41 -6.30 -5.52
CA ALA A 125 -10.27 -5.23 -6.01
C ALA A 125 -11.55 -5.75 -6.66
N MET A 126 -11.46 -6.81 -7.47
CA MET A 126 -12.63 -7.47 -8.07
C MET A 126 -13.57 -8.04 -7.00
N SER A 127 -13.06 -8.69 -5.97
CA SER A 127 -13.86 -9.19 -4.84
C SER A 127 -14.60 -8.05 -4.12
N MET A 128 -13.93 -6.91 -3.92
CA MET A 128 -14.51 -5.72 -3.29
C MET A 128 -15.63 -5.12 -4.13
N ILE A 129 -15.44 -4.98 -5.44
CA ILE A 129 -16.43 -4.45 -6.38
C ILE A 129 -17.65 -5.38 -6.45
N SER A 130 -17.41 -6.69 -6.47
CA SER A 130 -18.46 -7.72 -6.53
C SER A 130 -19.22 -7.90 -5.22
N GLY A 131 -18.78 -7.27 -4.12
CA GLY A 131 -19.41 -7.39 -2.81
C GLY A 131 -19.10 -8.68 -2.05
N LYS A 132 -18.11 -9.47 -2.50
CA LYS A 132 -17.71 -10.76 -1.90
C LYS A 132 -16.56 -10.66 -0.89
N LEU A 133 -16.27 -9.46 -0.41
CA LEU A 133 -15.10 -9.18 0.43
C LEU A 133 -14.97 -10.09 1.68
N GLY A 134 -16.09 -10.52 2.25
CA GLY A 134 -16.10 -11.40 3.44
C GLY A 134 -15.85 -12.87 3.13
N GLU A 135 -16.13 -13.31 1.91
CA GLU A 135 -15.99 -14.71 1.50
C GLU A 135 -14.58 -15.06 1.08
N ASP A 136 -13.91 -14.15 0.36
CA ASP A 136 -12.57 -14.37 -0.19
C ASP A 136 -11.43 -14.15 0.84
N LYS A 137 -11.68 -13.35 1.89
CA LYS A 137 -10.67 -13.08 2.93
C LYS A 137 -10.62 -14.13 4.04
N GLN A 138 -11.57 -15.06 4.10
CA GLN A 138 -11.59 -16.15 5.08
C GLN A 138 -11.73 -17.51 4.39
N ASN A 139 -10.70 -18.35 4.50
CA ASN A 139 -10.81 -19.75 4.10
C ASN A 139 -11.80 -20.47 5.03
N LYS A 140 -12.61 -21.39 4.50
CA LYS A 140 -13.62 -22.14 5.29
C LYS A 140 -13.03 -22.87 6.49
N GLN A 141 -11.77 -23.33 6.39
CA GLN A 141 -11.04 -23.99 7.49
C GLN A 141 -10.65 -23.02 8.61
N GLU A 142 -10.28 -21.76 8.29
CA GLU A 142 -9.94 -20.73 9.29
C GLU A 142 -11.17 -20.31 10.10
N LYS A 143 -12.40 -20.36 9.51
CA LYS A 143 -13.64 -20.07 10.24
C LYS A 143 -13.90 -21.07 11.37
N THR A 144 -13.58 -22.34 11.15
CA THR A 144 -13.83 -23.42 12.15
C THR A 144 -12.77 -23.38 13.26
N GLU A 145 -11.52 -23.06 12.94
CA GLU A 145 -10.44 -22.96 13.93
C GLU A 145 -10.53 -21.70 14.79
N THR A 146 -11.10 -20.61 14.25
CA THR A 146 -11.22 -19.31 14.94
C THR A 146 -12.21 -19.39 16.11
N ALA A 147 -13.22 -20.26 16.04
CA ALA A 147 -14.22 -20.41 17.10
C ALA A 147 -13.62 -20.95 18.43
N ASN A 148 -12.42 -21.55 18.37
CA ASN A 148 -11.76 -22.21 19.52
C ASN A 148 -10.49 -21.50 20.02
N ARG A 149 -10.13 -20.30 19.51
CA ARG A 149 -8.86 -19.63 19.87
C ARG A 149 -9.06 -18.41 20.76
N GLU A 150 -8.25 -18.31 21.81
CA GLU A 150 -8.19 -17.15 22.72
C GLU A 150 -7.63 -15.87 22.09
N SER A 151 -6.96 -15.92 20.92
CA SER A 151 -6.27 -14.77 20.32
C SER A 151 -6.80 -14.41 18.93
N ILE A 152 -8.02 -13.87 18.86
CA ILE A 152 -8.65 -13.38 17.60
C ILE A 152 -7.93 -12.15 17.03
N GLY A 153 -7.15 -11.43 17.82
CA GLY A 153 -6.44 -10.22 17.37
C GLY A 153 -5.31 -10.48 16.37
N VAL A 154 -4.69 -11.66 16.40
CA VAL A 154 -3.58 -12.01 15.48
C VAL A 154 -4.11 -12.79 14.30
N VAL A 155 -4.91 -13.81 14.55
CA VAL A 155 -5.51 -14.68 13.52
C VAL A 155 -7.01 -14.79 13.79
N PRO A 156 -7.90 -14.48 12.82
CA PRO A 156 -7.64 -14.06 11.44
C PRO A 156 -7.64 -12.52 11.23
N LEU A 157 -7.72 -11.69 12.28
CA LEU A 157 -7.92 -10.25 12.11
C LEU A 157 -6.67 -9.55 11.54
N ALA A 158 -5.49 -9.76 12.11
CA ALA A 158 -4.24 -9.19 11.57
C ALA A 158 -3.80 -9.94 10.31
N LEU A 159 -3.80 -11.25 10.34
CA LEU A 159 -3.55 -12.15 9.21
C LEU A 159 -4.76 -13.07 9.02
N PRO A 160 -5.31 -13.25 7.80
CA PRO A 160 -4.97 -12.61 6.52
C PRO A 160 -5.75 -11.32 6.20
N LEU A 161 -6.66 -10.85 7.11
CA LEU A 161 -7.62 -9.80 6.79
C LEU A 161 -6.97 -8.43 6.56
N MET A 162 -6.10 -7.97 7.48
CA MET A 162 -5.47 -6.65 7.40
C MET A 162 -4.11 -6.71 6.68
N ALA A 163 -3.14 -7.45 7.21
CA ALA A 163 -1.83 -7.62 6.60
C ALA A 163 -1.81 -8.79 5.61
N GLY A 164 -2.75 -8.81 4.67
CA GLY A 164 -2.82 -9.83 3.62
C GLY A 164 -1.68 -9.72 2.60
N PRO A 165 -1.57 -10.71 1.68
CA PRO A 165 -0.48 -10.76 0.68
C PRO A 165 -0.37 -9.49 -0.15
N GLY A 166 -1.48 -8.82 -0.47
CA GLY A 166 -1.47 -7.55 -1.19
C GLY A 166 -0.80 -6.40 -0.42
N ALA A 167 -1.08 -6.27 0.90
CA ALA A 167 -0.47 -5.24 1.73
C ALA A 167 1.04 -5.48 1.92
N ILE A 168 1.43 -6.74 2.12
CA ILE A 168 2.83 -7.16 2.23
C ILE A 168 3.56 -6.87 0.92
N SER A 169 3.01 -7.31 -0.22
CA SER A 169 3.59 -7.08 -1.55
C SER A 169 3.75 -5.59 -1.86
N SER A 170 2.70 -4.80 -1.62
CA SER A 170 2.76 -3.34 -1.78
C SER A 170 3.87 -2.73 -0.93
N THR A 171 3.98 -3.12 0.34
CA THR A 171 5.00 -2.60 1.25
C THR A 171 6.42 -2.92 0.76
N ILE A 172 6.67 -4.14 0.29
CA ILE A 172 7.97 -4.54 -0.27
C ILE A 172 8.31 -3.72 -1.52
N VAL A 173 7.35 -3.54 -2.44
CA VAL A 173 7.54 -2.73 -3.65
C VAL A 173 7.83 -1.26 -3.32
N TRP A 174 7.18 -0.72 -2.31
CA TRP A 174 7.45 0.65 -1.87
C TRP A 174 8.83 0.77 -1.21
N SER A 175 9.23 -0.18 -0.36
CA SER A 175 10.55 -0.18 0.28
C SER A 175 11.69 -0.23 -0.75
N SER A 176 11.49 -0.99 -1.83
CA SER A 176 12.49 -1.10 -2.90
C SER A 176 12.63 0.16 -3.77
N ARG A 177 11.61 1.01 -3.81
CA ARG A 177 11.66 2.31 -4.52
C ARG A 177 12.40 3.38 -3.73
N TYR A 178 12.32 3.33 -2.42
CA TYR A 178 12.82 4.34 -1.51
C TYR A 178 14.05 3.81 -0.78
N HIS A 179 15.21 3.89 -1.45
CA HIS A 179 16.49 3.54 -0.85
C HIS A 179 16.93 4.63 0.14
N GLY A 180 17.51 4.19 1.26
CA GLY A 180 18.02 5.09 2.28
C GLY A 180 17.23 5.05 3.58
N TRP A 181 17.97 5.17 4.68
CA TRP A 181 17.45 5.05 6.04
C TRP A 181 16.33 6.05 6.36
N GLN A 182 16.45 7.27 5.84
CA GLN A 182 15.46 8.33 6.07
C GLN A 182 14.11 8.01 5.45
N ASN A 183 14.11 7.43 4.25
CA ASN A 183 12.90 7.03 3.55
C ASN A 183 12.23 5.82 4.21
N LEU A 184 13.02 4.85 4.67
CA LEU A 184 12.50 3.70 5.43
C LEU A 184 11.88 4.14 6.75
N LEU A 185 12.45 5.13 7.43
CA LEU A 185 11.83 5.74 8.62
C LEU A 185 10.50 6.41 8.26
N GLY A 186 10.44 7.17 7.17
CA GLY A 186 9.20 7.79 6.71
C GLY A 186 8.08 6.78 6.42
N LEU A 187 8.41 5.69 5.72
CA LEU A 187 7.48 4.59 5.48
C LEU A 187 7.08 3.88 6.78
N SER A 188 8.02 3.68 7.72
CA SER A 188 7.74 3.10 9.02
C SER A 188 6.75 3.93 9.84
N VAL A 189 6.93 5.26 9.83
CA VAL A 189 6.00 6.20 10.47
C VAL A 189 4.64 6.17 9.79
N ALA A 190 4.58 6.08 8.45
CA ALA A 190 3.33 5.96 7.72
C ALA A 190 2.56 4.67 8.08
N ILE A 191 3.26 3.53 8.26
CA ILE A 191 2.66 2.26 8.73
C ILE A 191 2.12 2.42 10.16
N ALA A 192 2.90 2.99 11.07
CA ALA A 192 2.47 3.21 12.45
C ALA A 192 1.26 4.14 12.52
N PHE A 193 1.27 5.22 11.75
CA PHE A 193 0.14 6.15 11.65
C PHE A 193 -1.10 5.47 11.04
N PHE A 194 -0.93 4.64 10.03
CA PHE A 194 -2.01 3.83 9.46
C PHE A 194 -2.65 2.91 10.52
N ALA A 195 -1.83 2.17 11.27
CA ALA A 195 -2.33 1.29 12.33
C ALA A 195 -3.05 2.08 13.44
N PHE A 196 -2.56 3.27 13.79
CA PHE A 196 -3.23 4.16 14.72
C PHE A 196 -4.62 4.60 14.20
N CYS A 197 -4.73 4.96 12.93
CA CYS A 197 -6.02 5.29 12.31
C CYS A 197 -6.97 4.08 12.32
N CYS A 198 -6.48 2.88 12.00
CA CYS A 198 -7.27 1.66 12.08
C CYS A 198 -7.74 1.35 13.51
N TRP A 199 -6.84 1.49 14.48
CA TRP A 199 -7.19 1.32 15.89
C TRP A 199 -8.32 2.25 16.33
N LEU A 200 -8.26 3.52 15.90
CA LEU A 200 -9.30 4.51 16.19
C LEU A 200 -10.63 4.17 15.50
N LEU A 201 -10.57 3.76 14.23
CA LEU A 201 -11.75 3.32 13.47
C LEU A 201 -12.43 2.10 14.13
N PHE A 202 -11.65 1.10 14.53
CA PHE A 202 -12.21 -0.10 15.18
C PHE A 202 -12.72 0.19 16.59
N ARG A 203 -12.14 1.15 17.30
CA ARG A 203 -12.68 1.63 18.56
C ARG A 203 -14.06 2.28 18.37
N ALA A 204 -14.23 3.03 17.27
CA ALA A 204 -15.49 3.68 16.89
C ALA A 204 -16.43 2.75 16.08
N ALA A 205 -16.06 1.48 15.84
CA ALA A 205 -16.78 0.57 14.95
C ALA A 205 -18.28 0.48 15.21
N PRO A 206 -18.79 0.34 16.46
CA PRO A 206 -20.24 0.24 16.68
C PRO A 206 -21.00 1.50 16.25
N ALA A 207 -20.41 2.68 16.46
CA ALA A 207 -21.00 3.96 16.05
C ALA A 207 -20.96 4.12 14.52
N LEU A 208 -19.82 3.78 13.90
CA LEU A 208 -19.62 3.88 12.45
C LEU A 208 -20.56 2.94 11.68
N VAL A 209 -20.73 1.71 12.13
CA VAL A 209 -21.62 0.75 11.46
C VAL A 209 -23.09 1.20 11.59
N ARG A 210 -23.47 1.81 12.72
CA ARG A 210 -24.81 2.39 12.86
C ARG A 210 -25.03 3.60 11.95
N LEU A 211 -24.00 4.46 11.81
CA LEU A 211 -24.09 5.68 11.01
C LEU A 211 -24.10 5.39 9.50
N LEU A 212 -23.19 4.55 9.03
CA LEU A 212 -23.04 4.22 7.60
C LEU A 212 -24.11 3.22 7.12
N GLY A 213 -24.55 2.35 8.02
CA GLY A 213 -25.36 1.19 7.67
C GLY A 213 -24.64 0.23 6.71
N GLN A 214 -25.24 -0.88 6.40
CA GLN A 214 -24.67 -1.87 5.49
C GLN A 214 -24.46 -1.31 4.07
N THR A 215 -25.40 -0.49 3.61
CA THR A 215 -25.34 0.14 2.28
C THR A 215 -24.15 1.10 2.17
N GLY A 216 -23.95 1.97 3.17
CA GLY A 216 -22.83 2.90 3.18
C GLY A 216 -21.46 2.19 3.18
N ILE A 217 -21.33 1.14 3.99
CA ILE A 217 -20.11 0.32 4.02
C ILE A 217 -19.87 -0.34 2.66
N ASN A 218 -20.90 -0.87 2.02
CA ASN A 218 -20.79 -1.49 0.70
C ASN A 218 -20.37 -0.47 -0.37
N VAL A 219 -20.92 0.75 -0.34
CA VAL A 219 -20.55 1.82 -1.28
C VAL A 219 -19.08 2.20 -1.10
N VAL A 220 -18.64 2.46 0.13
CA VAL A 220 -17.22 2.78 0.43
C VAL A 220 -16.32 1.65 -0.04
N THR A 221 -16.65 0.41 0.25
CA THR A 221 -15.86 -0.77 -0.15
C THR A 221 -15.73 -0.87 -1.68
N ARG A 222 -16.81 -0.63 -2.44
CA ARG A 222 -16.77 -0.64 -3.91
C ARG A 222 -15.93 0.47 -4.48
N ILE A 223 -16.02 1.69 -3.92
CA ILE A 223 -15.17 2.83 -4.32
C ILE A 223 -13.69 2.51 -4.07
N MET A 224 -13.36 1.97 -2.89
CA MET A 224 -11.99 1.52 -2.58
C MET A 224 -11.53 0.40 -3.54
N GLY A 225 -12.43 -0.51 -3.92
CA GLY A 225 -12.16 -1.54 -4.93
C GLY A 225 -11.75 -0.96 -6.28
N LEU A 226 -12.45 0.08 -6.76
CA LEU A 226 -12.09 0.76 -8.02
C LEU A 226 -10.71 1.43 -7.95
N LEU A 227 -10.40 2.09 -6.84
CA LEU A 227 -9.07 2.70 -6.61
C LEU A 227 -7.97 1.64 -6.59
N LEU A 228 -8.23 0.50 -5.92
CA LEU A 228 -7.31 -0.63 -5.89
C LEU A 228 -7.11 -1.26 -7.26
N MET A 229 -8.16 -1.38 -8.07
CA MET A 229 -8.06 -1.89 -9.43
C MET A 229 -7.07 -1.04 -10.23
N SER A 230 -7.19 0.27 -10.18
CA SER A 230 -6.29 1.20 -10.86
C SER A 230 -4.85 1.09 -10.34
N LEU A 231 -4.67 0.97 -9.03
CA LEU A 231 -3.34 0.81 -8.41
C LEU A 231 -2.70 -0.53 -8.79
N GLY A 232 -3.47 -1.61 -8.84
CA GLY A 232 -2.99 -2.92 -9.28
C GLY A 232 -2.53 -2.93 -10.74
N ILE A 233 -3.30 -2.28 -11.62
CA ILE A 233 -2.93 -2.09 -13.04
C ILE A 233 -1.64 -1.26 -13.15
N GLU A 234 -1.51 -0.18 -12.39
CA GLU A 234 -0.29 0.65 -12.36
C GLU A 234 0.95 -0.16 -11.93
N PHE A 235 0.80 -1.08 -10.96
CA PHE A 235 1.86 -1.98 -10.56
C PHE A 235 2.28 -2.91 -11.68
N ILE A 236 1.32 -3.53 -12.37
CA ILE A 236 1.57 -4.44 -13.50
C ILE A 236 2.27 -3.70 -14.64
N VAL A 237 1.72 -2.57 -15.07
CA VAL A 237 2.25 -1.76 -16.18
C VAL A 237 3.66 -1.27 -15.87
N THR A 238 3.90 -0.78 -14.66
CA THR A 238 5.24 -0.32 -14.24
C THR A 238 6.23 -1.47 -14.23
N GLY A 239 5.86 -2.65 -13.73
CA GLY A 239 6.72 -3.84 -13.73
C GLY A 239 7.05 -4.30 -15.15
N ILE A 240 6.06 -4.32 -16.06
CA ILE A 240 6.28 -4.67 -17.48
C ILE A 240 7.22 -3.67 -18.16
N ARG A 241 7.02 -2.37 -17.95
CA ARG A 241 7.88 -1.32 -18.53
C ARG A 241 9.36 -1.49 -18.13
N THR A 242 9.61 -1.89 -16.90
CA THR A 242 10.97 -2.07 -16.40
C THR A 242 11.60 -3.35 -16.95
N LEU A 243 10.83 -4.44 -17.07
CA LEU A 243 11.33 -5.72 -17.60
C LEU A 243 11.51 -5.70 -19.13
N PHE A 244 10.70 -4.93 -19.84
CA PHE A 244 10.69 -4.86 -21.29
C PHE A 244 10.83 -3.43 -21.82
N PRO A 245 11.98 -2.79 -21.65
CA PRO A 245 12.16 -1.37 -22.04
C PRO A 245 12.03 -1.10 -23.55
N GLY A 246 12.02 -2.15 -24.38
CA GLY A 246 11.85 -2.05 -25.84
C GLY A 246 10.41 -2.21 -26.33
N LEU A 247 9.44 -2.43 -25.47
CA LEU A 247 8.03 -2.67 -25.85
C LEU A 247 7.22 -1.35 -25.93
N LEU A 248 7.79 -0.24 -25.52
CA LEU A 248 7.23 1.11 -25.48
C LEU A 248 8.27 2.11 -25.97
#